data_1bb03eb9fc6d9904ab998a36960ce38e
#
_entry.id   1bb03eb9fc6d9904ab998a36960ce38e
#
_cell.length_a   1.000
_cell.length_b   1.000
_cell.length_c   1.000
_cell.angle_alpha   90.00
_cell.angle_beta   90.00
_cell.angle_gamma   90.00
#
_symmetry.space_group_name_H-M   'P 1'
#
loop_
_entity.id
_entity.type
_entity.pdbx_description
1 polymer ?
#
loop_
_entity_poly.entity_id
_entity_poly.type
_entity_poly.pdbx_seq_one_letter_code
_entity_poly.pdbx_strand_id
1 'polypeptide(L)'
;MASFDLFTIGHSNISAERFIALLRGAGVDAIADVRSIPASRFCPWFSAKNLASLLAGANMDYLSFGDELGGRPRDPSLRWPSFRAGLDRLLANAGQRRLCLMCSERDPLDCHRCLLVARALAARGVTVGHILHDGGIESHTAAERRLLEAAGVDSDLFATGQDERLAAAYRRRVRAVAYRLRGANKPDKMANKTATAIKKKSR
;
A
#
# COMPACT_ATOMS: atom_id res chain seq x y z
N MET A 1 -7.39 12.08 21.32
CA MET A 1 -6.70 11.40 20.20
C MET A 1 -7.57 11.53 18.96
N ALA A 2 -7.00 11.76 17.77
CA ALA A 2 -7.80 11.78 16.54
C ALA A 2 -8.43 10.41 16.33
N SER A 3 -9.74 10.37 16.08
CA SER A 3 -10.46 9.14 15.72
C SER A 3 -10.33 8.95 14.21
N PHE A 4 -9.97 7.74 13.78
CA PHE A 4 -9.93 7.34 12.37
C PHE A 4 -10.95 6.24 12.13
N ASP A 5 -11.69 6.34 11.01
CA ASP A 5 -12.66 5.33 10.59
C ASP A 5 -11.96 4.05 10.10
N LEU A 6 -10.74 4.22 9.55
CA LEU A 6 -9.97 3.13 8.97
C LEU A 6 -8.46 3.40 9.09
N PHE A 7 -7.69 2.32 9.28
CA PHE A 7 -6.23 2.39 9.31
C PHE A 7 -5.58 1.80 8.07
N THR A 8 -4.31 2.11 7.85
CA THR A 8 -3.47 1.41 6.86
C THR A 8 -2.09 1.12 7.44
N ILE A 9 -1.46 0.03 7.02
CA ILE A 9 -0.10 -0.35 7.37
C ILE A 9 0.66 -0.92 6.18
N GLY A 10 1.95 -0.68 6.09
CA GLY A 10 2.85 -1.39 5.18
C GLY A 10 3.73 -2.35 5.97
N HIS A 11 3.67 -3.65 5.68
CA HIS A 11 4.43 -4.61 6.46
C HIS A 11 5.96 -4.52 6.22
N SER A 12 6.41 -4.11 5.02
CA SER A 12 7.82 -4.05 4.64
C SER A 12 8.58 -5.33 5.07
N ASN A 13 9.65 -5.17 5.84
CA ASN A 13 10.48 -6.27 6.36
C ASN A 13 10.49 -6.33 7.90
N ILE A 14 9.46 -5.80 8.57
CA ILE A 14 9.37 -5.91 10.02
C ILE A 14 9.08 -7.34 10.47
N SER A 15 9.37 -7.65 11.73
CA SER A 15 9.05 -8.95 12.30
C SER A 15 7.54 -9.12 12.50
N ALA A 16 7.08 -10.35 12.62
CA ALA A 16 5.69 -10.69 12.90
C ALA A 16 5.22 -10.06 14.23
N GLU A 17 6.07 -10.12 15.27
CA GLU A 17 5.80 -9.58 16.60
C GLU A 17 5.62 -8.06 16.55
N ARG A 18 6.53 -7.36 15.82
CA ARG A 18 6.41 -5.90 15.65
C ARG A 18 5.14 -5.52 14.91
N PHE A 19 4.79 -6.28 13.86
CA PHE A 19 3.56 -6.05 13.12
C PHE A 19 2.32 -6.16 14.01
N ILE A 20 2.19 -7.24 14.78
CA ILE A 20 1.08 -7.42 15.73
C ILE A 20 1.06 -6.34 16.82
N ALA A 21 2.23 -5.95 17.34
CA ALA A 21 2.31 -4.88 18.34
C ALA A 21 1.80 -3.54 17.80
N LEU A 22 2.12 -3.20 16.55
CA LEU A 22 1.64 -1.98 15.89
C LEU A 22 0.12 -2.00 15.70
N LEU A 23 -0.45 -3.13 15.26
CA LEU A 23 -1.89 -3.30 15.09
C LEU A 23 -2.63 -3.17 16.43
N ARG A 24 -2.13 -3.83 17.48
CA ARG A 24 -2.70 -3.73 18.84
C ARG A 24 -2.64 -2.30 19.38
N GLY A 25 -1.53 -1.60 19.16
CA GLY A 25 -1.38 -0.20 19.58
C GLY A 25 -2.39 0.75 18.94
N ALA A 26 -2.85 0.44 17.72
CA ALA A 26 -3.92 1.15 17.02
C ALA A 26 -5.31 0.60 17.31
N GLY A 27 -5.44 -0.48 18.11
CA GLY A 27 -6.70 -1.16 18.43
C GLY A 27 -7.33 -1.86 17.24
N VAL A 28 -6.54 -2.27 16.24
CA VAL A 28 -7.02 -2.98 15.03
C VAL A 28 -7.45 -4.39 15.40
N ASP A 29 -8.57 -4.85 14.86
CA ASP A 29 -9.12 -6.19 15.05
C ASP A 29 -9.27 -6.97 13.72
N ALA A 30 -9.09 -6.31 12.57
CA ALA A 30 -9.13 -6.98 11.27
C ALA A 30 -8.16 -6.34 10.26
N ILE A 31 -7.54 -7.18 9.43
CA ILE A 31 -6.68 -6.79 8.32
C ILE A 31 -7.39 -7.02 6.99
N ALA A 32 -7.44 -5.98 6.15
CA ALA A 32 -7.80 -6.06 4.74
C ALA A 32 -6.52 -6.08 3.89
N ASP A 33 -6.13 -7.26 3.42
CA ASP A 33 -4.95 -7.43 2.55
C ASP A 33 -5.27 -7.00 1.12
N VAL A 34 -4.75 -5.82 0.73
CA VAL A 34 -4.97 -5.25 -0.62
C VAL A 34 -3.82 -5.56 -1.59
N ARG A 35 -2.96 -6.53 -1.30
CA ARG A 35 -1.91 -6.95 -2.22
C ARG A 35 -2.48 -7.82 -3.35
N SER A 36 -2.19 -7.48 -4.60
CA SER A 36 -2.55 -8.32 -5.76
C SER A 36 -1.92 -9.71 -5.71
N ILE A 37 -0.76 -9.83 -5.07
CA ILE A 37 -0.04 -11.09 -4.88
C ILE A 37 0.32 -11.16 -3.39
N PRO A 38 -0.47 -11.83 -2.55
CA PRO A 38 -0.26 -11.91 -1.11
C PRO A 38 0.78 -13.00 -0.76
N ALA A 39 1.96 -12.90 -1.38
CA ALA A 39 3.12 -13.73 -1.14
C ALA A 39 4.33 -12.85 -0.85
N SER A 40 5.19 -13.30 0.07
CA SER A 40 6.43 -12.64 0.39
C SER A 40 7.57 -13.67 0.48
N ARG A 41 8.51 -13.59 -0.46
CA ARG A 41 9.68 -14.49 -0.47
C ARG A 41 10.68 -14.12 0.63
N PHE A 42 10.83 -12.84 0.94
CA PHE A 42 11.79 -12.35 1.94
C PHE A 42 11.23 -12.35 3.36
N CYS A 43 9.90 -12.26 3.50
CA CYS A 43 9.20 -12.26 4.78
C CYS A 43 8.06 -13.28 4.72
N PRO A 44 8.34 -14.61 4.79
CA PRO A 44 7.35 -15.67 4.57
C PRO A 44 6.16 -15.62 5.53
N TRP A 45 6.33 -15.01 6.71
CA TRP A 45 5.26 -14.81 7.70
C TRP A 45 4.16 -13.85 7.20
N PHE A 46 4.43 -13.04 6.17
CA PHE A 46 3.44 -12.20 5.49
C PHE A 46 2.83 -12.84 4.23
N SER A 47 3.11 -14.10 3.91
CA SER A 47 2.31 -14.83 2.91
C SER A 47 0.89 -15.05 3.43
N ALA A 48 -0.12 -15.05 2.56
CA ALA A 48 -1.55 -15.04 2.97
C ALA A 48 -1.89 -16.08 4.04
N LYS A 49 -1.47 -17.34 3.85
CA LYS A 49 -1.73 -18.44 4.80
C LYS A 49 -1.07 -18.19 6.16
N ASN A 50 0.21 -17.80 6.16
CA ASN A 50 0.95 -17.57 7.39
C ASN A 50 0.43 -16.33 8.13
N LEU A 51 0.12 -15.26 7.38
CA LEU A 51 -0.45 -14.05 7.93
C LEU A 51 -1.84 -14.32 8.56
N ALA A 52 -2.70 -15.07 7.90
CA ALA A 52 -4.00 -15.44 8.45
C ALA A 52 -3.85 -16.23 9.78
N SER A 53 -2.91 -17.19 9.85
CA SER A 53 -2.62 -17.92 11.08
C SER A 53 -2.04 -17.02 12.18
N LEU A 54 -1.14 -16.09 11.80
CA LEU A 54 -0.54 -15.11 12.72
C LEU A 54 -1.62 -14.19 13.33
N LEU A 55 -2.52 -13.68 12.51
CA LEU A 55 -3.62 -12.80 12.94
C LEU A 55 -4.62 -13.54 13.81
N ALA A 56 -5.01 -14.78 13.44
CA ALA A 56 -5.89 -15.62 14.25
C ALA A 56 -5.30 -15.87 15.66
N GLY A 57 -4.01 -16.14 15.77
CA GLY A 57 -3.30 -16.25 17.05
C GLY A 57 -3.27 -14.95 17.86
N ALA A 58 -3.54 -13.82 17.24
CA ALA A 58 -3.65 -12.51 17.88
C ALA A 58 -5.11 -12.04 18.12
N ASN A 59 -6.12 -12.88 17.83
CA ASN A 59 -7.55 -12.59 17.81
C ASN A 59 -7.92 -11.48 16.83
N MET A 60 -7.32 -11.49 15.63
CA MET A 60 -7.58 -10.56 14.53
C MET A 60 -8.04 -11.34 13.30
N ASP A 61 -8.94 -10.74 12.51
CA ASP A 61 -9.41 -11.32 11.26
C ASP A 61 -8.52 -11.00 10.08
N TYR A 62 -8.44 -11.93 9.11
CA TYR A 62 -7.81 -11.73 7.81
C TYR A 62 -8.86 -11.69 6.70
N LEU A 63 -8.90 -10.61 5.95
CA LEU A 63 -9.79 -10.40 4.81
C LEU A 63 -8.96 -10.16 3.54
N SER A 64 -9.22 -10.94 2.49
CA SER A 64 -8.58 -10.73 1.18
C SER A 64 -9.35 -9.71 0.36
N PHE A 65 -8.63 -8.70 -0.15
CA PHE A 65 -9.12 -7.65 -1.05
C PHE A 65 -8.22 -7.47 -2.27
N GLY A 66 -7.30 -8.40 -2.50
CA GLY A 66 -6.30 -8.27 -3.55
C GLY A 66 -6.86 -8.26 -4.96
N ASP A 67 -7.95 -8.98 -5.20
CA ASP A 67 -8.60 -9.05 -6.52
C ASP A 67 -9.32 -7.73 -6.85
N GLU A 68 -9.94 -7.08 -5.87
CA GLU A 68 -10.69 -5.84 -6.07
C GLU A 68 -9.82 -4.59 -5.91
N LEU A 69 -9.03 -4.53 -4.84
CA LEU A 69 -8.27 -3.33 -4.45
C LEU A 69 -6.77 -3.42 -4.74
N GLY A 70 -6.31 -4.51 -5.34
CA GLY A 70 -4.90 -4.70 -5.66
C GLY A 70 -4.37 -3.69 -6.67
N GLY A 71 -3.10 -3.31 -6.53
CA GLY A 71 -2.44 -2.35 -7.43
C GLY A 71 -2.23 -2.90 -8.85
N ARG A 72 -2.36 -4.22 -9.05
CA ARG A 72 -2.19 -4.92 -10.35
C ARG A 72 -3.43 -5.76 -10.62
N PRO A 73 -4.49 -5.21 -11.23
CA PRO A 73 -5.69 -5.97 -11.54
C PRO A 73 -5.36 -7.11 -12.54
N ARG A 74 -6.01 -8.26 -12.37
CA ARG A 74 -5.86 -9.40 -13.30
C ARG A 74 -6.43 -9.07 -14.68
N ASP A 75 -7.56 -8.34 -14.69
CA ASP A 75 -8.18 -7.83 -15.92
C ASP A 75 -8.29 -6.31 -15.84
N PRO A 76 -7.53 -5.56 -16.66
CA PRO A 76 -7.58 -4.10 -16.67
C PRO A 76 -8.96 -3.53 -17.03
N SER A 77 -9.78 -4.24 -17.82
CA SER A 77 -11.12 -3.77 -18.24
C SER A 77 -12.12 -3.77 -17.08
N LEU A 78 -11.96 -4.69 -16.12
CA LEU A 78 -12.80 -4.82 -14.94
C LEU A 78 -12.29 -3.98 -13.73
N ARG A 79 -11.17 -3.28 -13.90
CA ARG A 79 -10.52 -2.56 -12.80
C ARG A 79 -11.46 -1.64 -12.03
N TRP A 80 -12.19 -0.78 -12.71
CA TRP A 80 -13.00 0.24 -12.03
C TRP A 80 -14.29 -0.32 -11.41
N PRO A 81 -15.06 -1.20 -12.07
CA PRO A 81 -16.19 -1.87 -11.43
C PRO A 81 -15.78 -2.66 -10.20
N SER A 82 -14.76 -3.52 -10.32
CA SER A 82 -14.25 -4.32 -9.20
C SER A 82 -13.71 -3.44 -8.06
N PHE A 83 -13.00 -2.36 -8.38
CA PHE A 83 -12.47 -1.43 -7.39
C PHE A 83 -13.59 -0.74 -6.59
N ARG A 84 -14.66 -0.30 -7.25
CA ARG A 84 -15.83 0.30 -6.57
C ARG A 84 -16.49 -0.70 -5.62
N ALA A 85 -16.77 -1.91 -6.11
CA ALA A 85 -17.34 -2.97 -5.30
C ALA A 85 -16.44 -3.33 -4.11
N GLY A 86 -15.12 -3.36 -4.32
CA GLY A 86 -14.14 -3.57 -3.26
C GLY A 86 -14.16 -2.47 -2.19
N LEU A 87 -14.29 -1.20 -2.58
CA LEU A 87 -14.45 -0.09 -1.63
C LEU A 87 -15.74 -0.21 -0.83
N ASP A 88 -16.85 -0.56 -1.47
CA ASP A 88 -18.15 -0.71 -0.80
C ASP A 88 -18.11 -1.88 0.20
N ARG A 89 -17.51 -3.02 -0.18
CA ARG A 89 -17.28 -4.17 0.70
C ARG A 89 -16.35 -3.81 1.87
N LEU A 90 -15.32 -3.00 1.61
CA LEU A 90 -14.39 -2.53 2.63
C LEU A 90 -15.10 -1.65 3.66
N LEU A 91 -15.93 -0.70 3.22
CA LEU A 91 -16.69 0.20 4.09
C LEU A 91 -17.72 -0.56 4.94
N ALA A 92 -18.41 -1.55 4.37
CA ALA A 92 -19.31 -2.41 5.10
C ALA A 92 -18.60 -3.17 6.25
N ASN A 93 -17.35 -3.60 6.05
CA ASN A 93 -16.53 -4.22 7.09
C ASN A 93 -16.02 -3.19 8.12
N ALA A 94 -15.61 -2.00 7.68
CA ALA A 94 -15.13 -0.95 8.59
C ALA A 94 -16.21 -0.44 9.55
N GLY A 95 -17.48 -0.49 9.18
CA GLY A 95 -18.60 -0.17 10.06
C GLY A 95 -18.81 -1.17 11.22
N GLN A 96 -18.18 -2.33 11.14
CA GLN A 96 -18.35 -3.41 12.13
C GLN A 96 -17.07 -3.70 12.94
N ARG A 97 -15.92 -3.22 12.48
CA ARG A 97 -14.59 -3.59 13.02
C ARG A 97 -13.62 -2.44 12.85
N ARG A 98 -12.59 -2.43 13.70
CA ARG A 98 -11.42 -1.54 13.51
C ARG A 98 -10.50 -2.10 12.43
N LEU A 99 -10.79 -1.75 11.20
CA LEU A 99 -10.16 -2.33 10.01
C LEU A 99 -8.86 -1.61 9.63
N CYS A 100 -7.84 -2.38 9.23
CA CYS A 100 -6.59 -1.85 8.71
C CYS A 100 -6.26 -2.44 7.33
N LEU A 101 -6.11 -1.58 6.32
CA LEU A 101 -5.59 -1.95 5.00
C LEU A 101 -4.11 -2.33 5.11
N MET A 102 -3.70 -3.47 4.55
CA MET A 102 -2.30 -3.90 4.56
C MET A 102 -1.75 -4.05 3.15
N CYS A 103 -0.55 -3.53 2.94
CA CYS A 103 0.26 -3.74 1.74
C CYS A 103 1.73 -3.92 2.08
N SER A 104 2.60 -4.03 1.07
CA SER A 104 4.02 -4.34 1.26
C SER A 104 4.89 -3.13 1.59
N GLU A 105 4.69 -2.01 0.93
CA GLU A 105 5.58 -0.85 1.00
C GLU A 105 5.49 -0.15 2.36
N ARG A 106 6.64 0.26 2.91
CA ARG A 106 6.73 0.94 4.22
C ARG A 106 6.03 2.29 4.19
N ASP A 107 6.49 3.20 3.31
CA ASP A 107 5.91 4.54 3.19
C ASP A 107 4.54 4.49 2.51
N PRO A 108 3.48 5.08 3.10
CA PRO A 108 2.18 5.18 2.45
C PRO A 108 2.27 5.83 1.06
N LEU A 109 3.10 6.84 0.88
CA LEU A 109 3.26 7.53 -0.40
C LEU A 109 3.98 6.72 -1.49
N ASP A 110 4.59 5.59 -1.16
CA ASP A 110 5.17 4.65 -2.14
C ASP A 110 4.19 3.53 -2.53
N CYS A 111 2.96 3.55 -2.02
CA CYS A 111 2.05 2.42 -2.08
C CYS A 111 0.67 2.77 -2.62
N HIS A 112 0.11 1.85 -3.41
CA HIS A 112 -1.27 1.98 -3.92
C HIS A 112 -2.33 2.01 -2.80
N ARG A 113 -2.06 1.45 -1.61
CA ARG A 113 -2.97 1.54 -0.46
C ARG A 113 -3.27 2.99 -0.07
N CYS A 114 -2.28 3.89 -0.21
CA CYS A 114 -2.45 5.32 0.02
C CYS A 114 -2.84 6.04 -1.28
N LEU A 115 -2.03 5.89 -2.33
CA LEU A 115 -2.16 6.67 -3.57
C LEU A 115 -3.45 6.39 -4.36
N LEU A 116 -4.10 5.25 -4.12
CA LEU A 116 -5.33 4.85 -4.80
C LEU A 116 -6.46 4.59 -3.81
N VAL A 117 -6.27 3.67 -2.86
CA VAL A 117 -7.37 3.21 -2.00
C VAL A 117 -7.73 4.26 -0.94
N ALA A 118 -6.77 4.73 -0.13
CA ALA A 118 -7.04 5.73 0.91
C ALA A 118 -7.51 7.06 0.30
N ARG A 119 -6.94 7.48 -0.83
CA ARG A 119 -7.41 8.65 -1.58
C ARG A 119 -8.88 8.52 -1.98
N ALA A 120 -9.29 7.34 -2.49
CA ALA A 120 -10.68 7.10 -2.90
C ALA A 120 -11.64 7.04 -1.69
N LEU A 121 -11.17 6.57 -0.54
CA LEU A 121 -11.91 6.58 0.72
C LEU A 121 -12.05 8.01 1.27
N ALA A 122 -10.97 8.78 1.29
CA ALA A 122 -11.00 10.19 1.71
C ALA A 122 -11.97 11.03 0.85
N ALA A 123 -12.02 10.80 -0.46
CA ALA A 123 -13.00 11.42 -1.35
C ALA A 123 -14.47 11.04 -1.04
N ARG A 124 -14.69 9.99 -0.23
CA ARG A 124 -15.99 9.57 0.30
C ARG A 124 -16.23 10.04 1.74
N GLY A 125 -15.37 10.90 2.27
CA GLY A 125 -15.46 11.45 3.63
C GLY A 125 -14.92 10.54 4.74
N VAL A 126 -14.21 9.44 4.39
CA VAL A 126 -13.65 8.50 5.36
C VAL A 126 -12.32 9.04 5.90
N THR A 127 -12.18 9.10 7.22
CA THR A 127 -10.93 9.48 7.87
C THR A 127 -9.96 8.29 7.94
N VAL A 128 -8.77 8.45 7.35
CA VAL A 128 -7.78 7.37 7.25
C VAL A 128 -6.52 7.72 8.04
N GLY A 129 -6.08 6.80 8.92
CA GLY A 129 -4.81 6.86 9.64
C GLY A 129 -3.78 5.86 9.09
N HIS A 130 -2.58 6.31 8.81
CA HIS A 130 -1.48 5.45 8.37
C HIS A 130 -0.60 5.08 9.56
N ILE A 131 -0.61 3.82 9.97
CA ILE A 131 0.24 3.30 11.05
C ILE A 131 1.68 3.24 10.54
N LEU A 132 2.58 3.95 11.21
CA LEU A 132 4.00 4.00 10.90
C LEU A 132 4.78 2.96 11.70
N HIS A 133 6.00 2.63 11.27
CA HIS A 133 6.82 1.59 11.91
C HIS A 133 7.40 2.02 13.28
N ASP A 134 7.42 3.32 13.58
CA ASP A 134 7.78 3.85 14.91
C ASP A 134 6.63 3.74 15.93
N GLY A 135 5.40 3.48 15.46
CA GLY A 135 4.18 3.39 16.26
C GLY A 135 3.31 4.64 16.17
N GLY A 136 3.78 5.69 15.50
CA GLY A 136 2.97 6.87 15.20
C GLY A 136 1.86 6.58 14.19
N ILE A 137 0.85 7.46 14.16
CA ILE A 137 -0.23 7.40 13.17
C ILE A 137 -0.24 8.73 12.41
N GLU A 138 0.08 8.67 11.11
CA GLU A 138 0.00 9.81 10.21
C GLU A 138 -1.43 9.88 9.61
N SER A 139 -2.11 11.04 9.72
CA SER A 139 -3.40 11.21 9.04
C SER A 139 -3.20 11.26 7.51
N HIS A 140 -4.23 10.86 6.75
CA HIS A 140 -4.17 10.94 5.28
C HIS A 140 -3.93 12.37 4.80
N THR A 141 -4.54 13.36 5.45
CA THR A 141 -4.30 14.78 5.16
C THR A 141 -2.84 15.20 5.43
N ALA A 142 -2.20 14.66 6.48
CA ALA A 142 -0.78 14.92 6.72
C ALA A 142 0.10 14.28 5.64
N ALA A 143 -0.23 13.06 5.20
CA ALA A 143 0.45 12.41 4.08
C ALA A 143 0.28 13.19 2.77
N GLU A 144 -0.91 13.76 2.50
CA GLU A 144 -1.15 14.62 1.33
C GLU A 144 -0.34 15.92 1.38
N ARG A 145 -0.19 16.53 2.55
CA ARG A 145 0.68 17.71 2.73
C ARG A 145 2.13 17.35 2.39
N ARG A 146 2.65 16.26 2.94
CA ARG A 146 3.98 15.73 2.62
C ARG A 146 4.15 15.40 1.13
N LEU A 147 3.07 14.93 0.47
CA LEU A 147 3.05 14.68 -0.97
C LEU A 147 3.20 15.97 -1.78
N LEU A 148 2.50 17.04 -1.40
CA LEU A 148 2.60 18.37 -2.03
C LEU A 148 4.00 18.96 -1.87
N GLU A 149 4.56 18.93 -0.67
CA GLU A 149 5.94 19.37 -0.39
C GLU A 149 6.95 18.63 -1.27
N ALA A 150 6.88 17.29 -1.32
CA ALA A 150 7.76 16.45 -2.14
C ALA A 150 7.58 16.67 -3.65
N ALA A 151 6.42 17.14 -4.08
CA ALA A 151 6.17 17.45 -5.48
C ALA A 151 6.70 18.84 -5.89
N GLY A 152 7.12 19.69 -4.94
CA GLY A 152 7.57 21.06 -5.21
C GLY A 152 6.47 21.95 -5.78
N VAL A 153 5.21 21.65 -5.52
CA VAL A 153 4.04 22.35 -6.09
C VAL A 153 3.65 23.57 -5.27
N ASP A 154 4.32 23.80 -4.12
CA ASP A 154 4.06 24.93 -3.23
C ASP A 154 4.50 26.29 -3.79
N SER A 155 5.29 26.32 -4.86
CA SER A 155 5.93 27.55 -5.38
C SER A 155 5.27 28.12 -6.62
N ASP A 156 4.21 27.52 -7.15
CA ASP A 156 3.56 28.02 -8.36
C ASP A 156 2.47 29.04 -8.00
N LEU A 157 2.88 30.32 -7.92
CA LEU A 157 2.03 31.48 -7.59
C LEU A 157 0.90 31.74 -8.59
N PHE A 158 0.89 31.06 -9.75
CA PHE A 158 -0.13 31.19 -10.80
C PHE A 158 -1.11 30.00 -10.84
N ALA A 159 -1.11 29.17 -9.83
CA ALA A 159 -1.79 27.90 -9.93
C ALA A 159 -3.26 27.95 -9.47
N THR A 160 -4.07 27.46 -10.29
CA THR A 160 -5.08 26.41 -10.11
C THR A 160 -5.34 26.07 -8.63
N GLY A 161 -6.60 25.87 -8.27
CA GLY A 161 -7.04 25.59 -6.90
C GLY A 161 -6.26 24.45 -6.21
N GLN A 162 -6.34 24.39 -4.89
CA GLN A 162 -5.63 23.42 -4.04
C GLN A 162 -5.88 21.97 -4.51
N ASP A 163 -7.10 21.66 -4.96
CA ASP A 163 -7.47 20.32 -5.44
C ASP A 163 -6.71 19.91 -6.71
N GLU A 164 -6.48 20.86 -7.64
CA GLU A 164 -5.73 20.57 -8.86
C GLU A 164 -4.25 20.34 -8.59
N ARG A 165 -3.66 21.09 -7.67
CA ARG A 165 -2.27 20.87 -7.20
C ARG A 165 -2.12 19.51 -6.57
N LEU A 166 -3.03 19.12 -5.69
CA LEU A 166 -3.04 17.81 -5.07
C LEU A 166 -3.20 16.70 -6.11
N ALA A 167 -4.11 16.85 -7.05
CA ALA A 167 -4.29 15.90 -8.15
C ALA A 167 -3.04 15.76 -9.02
N ALA A 168 -2.33 16.86 -9.29
CA ALA A 168 -1.06 16.84 -10.02
C ALA A 168 0.05 16.10 -9.25
N ALA A 169 0.17 16.37 -7.93
CA ALA A 169 1.12 15.69 -7.05
C ALA A 169 0.88 14.18 -7.01
N TYR A 170 -0.37 13.75 -6.90
CA TYR A 170 -0.76 12.33 -6.99
C TYR A 170 -0.36 11.71 -8.34
N ARG A 171 -0.69 12.37 -9.46
CA ARG A 171 -0.31 11.87 -10.79
C ARG A 171 1.20 11.69 -10.93
N ARG A 172 1.99 12.68 -10.45
CA ARG A 172 3.46 12.61 -10.47
C ARG A 172 3.98 11.45 -9.63
N ARG A 173 3.47 11.29 -8.41
CA ARG A 173 3.90 10.21 -7.49
C ARG A 173 3.55 8.82 -8.02
N VAL A 174 2.33 8.62 -8.50
CA VAL A 174 1.89 7.35 -9.11
C VAL A 174 2.79 6.96 -10.28
N ARG A 175 3.16 7.91 -11.16
CA ARG A 175 4.09 7.64 -12.26
C ARG A 175 5.47 7.23 -11.76
N ALA A 176 6.01 7.91 -10.75
CA ALA A 176 7.31 7.60 -10.16
C ALA A 176 7.35 6.20 -9.52
N VAL A 177 6.30 5.83 -8.78
CA VAL A 177 6.16 4.49 -8.18
C VAL A 177 6.04 3.41 -9.26
N ALA A 178 5.19 3.63 -10.28
CA ALA A 178 5.02 2.69 -11.40
C ALA A 178 6.33 2.49 -12.20
N TYR A 179 7.12 3.55 -12.37
CA TYR A 179 8.43 3.47 -13.04
C TYR A 179 9.43 2.62 -12.24
N ARG A 180 9.52 2.80 -10.92
CA ARG A 180 10.38 1.98 -10.04
C ARG A 180 10.02 0.49 -10.12
N LEU A 181 8.73 0.16 -10.10
CA LEU A 181 8.25 -1.23 -10.20
C LEU A 181 8.59 -1.87 -11.55
N ARG A 182 8.60 -1.11 -12.64
CA ARG A 182 9.02 -1.60 -13.97
C ARG A 182 10.53 -1.77 -14.06
N GLY A 183 11.32 -0.90 -13.43
CA GLY A 183 12.78 -0.99 -13.37
C GLY A 183 13.28 -2.19 -12.57
N ALA A 184 12.63 -2.50 -11.45
CA ALA A 184 12.96 -3.64 -10.60
C ALA A 184 12.66 -5.00 -11.25
N ASN A 185 11.79 -5.04 -12.28
CA ASN A 185 11.46 -6.25 -13.04
C ASN A 185 12.27 -6.44 -14.33
N LYS A 186 13.25 -5.59 -14.63
CA LYS A 186 14.17 -5.87 -15.74
C LYS A 186 15.19 -6.92 -15.26
N PRO A 187 15.27 -8.10 -15.89
CA PRO A 187 16.34 -9.04 -15.60
C PRO A 187 17.68 -8.34 -15.87
N ASP A 188 18.59 -8.49 -14.94
CA ASP A 188 19.93 -7.91 -15.01
C ASP A 188 20.65 -8.47 -16.25
N LYS A 189 20.70 -7.67 -17.32
CA LYS A 189 21.36 -8.04 -18.59
C LYS A 189 22.88 -8.17 -18.46
N MET A 190 23.45 -7.80 -17.30
CA MET A 190 24.87 -7.92 -17.04
C MET A 190 25.29 -9.34 -16.57
N ALA A 191 24.42 -10.09 -15.90
CA ALA A 191 24.76 -11.43 -15.44
C ALA A 191 24.98 -12.45 -16.58
N ASN A 192 24.46 -12.19 -17.77
CA ASN A 192 24.55 -13.12 -18.91
C ASN A 192 25.78 -12.89 -19.81
N LYS A 193 26.56 -11.81 -19.64
CA LYS A 193 27.81 -11.60 -20.41
C LYS A 193 29.00 -12.34 -19.83
N THR A 194 29.01 -12.62 -18.53
CA THR A 194 30.11 -13.36 -17.86
C THR A 194 30.01 -14.87 -18.06
N ALA A 195 28.80 -15.41 -18.18
CA ALA A 195 28.62 -16.86 -18.39
C ALA A 195 29.00 -17.32 -19.81
N THR A 196 28.87 -16.43 -20.81
CA THR A 196 29.23 -16.74 -22.21
C THR A 196 30.73 -16.62 -22.47
N ALA A 197 31.46 -15.81 -21.69
CA ALA A 197 32.90 -15.62 -21.83
C ALA A 197 33.72 -16.82 -21.26
N ILE A 198 33.19 -17.51 -20.25
CA ILE A 198 33.84 -18.65 -19.62
C ILE A 198 33.75 -19.90 -20.52
N LYS A 199 32.66 -20.06 -21.29
CA LYS A 199 32.48 -21.21 -22.20
C LYS A 199 33.34 -21.15 -23.49
N LYS A 200 33.96 -19.99 -23.81
CA LYS A 200 34.79 -19.81 -25.00
C LYS A 200 36.30 -19.99 -24.76
N LYS A 201 36.72 -20.23 -23.49
CA LYS A 201 38.13 -20.44 -23.12
C LYS A 201 38.47 -21.93 -22.80
N SER A 202 37.50 -22.84 -22.98
CA SER A 202 37.67 -24.27 -22.74
C SER A 202 37.39 -25.13 -23.99
N ARG A 203 37.80 -24.61 -25.16
CA ARG A 203 37.92 -25.43 -26.39
C ARG A 203 39.21 -25.09 -27.10
#